data_e0b757ab848b6b3adb86c28b7031adcb
#
_entry.id   e0b757ab848b6b3adb86c28b7031adcb
#
_cell.length_a   1.000
_cell.length_b   1.000
_cell.length_c   1.000
_cell.angle_alpha   90.00
_cell.angle_beta   90.00
_cell.angle_gamma   90.00
#
_symmetry.space_group_name_H-M   'P 1'
#
loop_
_entity.id
_entity.type
_entity.pdbx_description
1 polymer ?
#
loop_
_entity_poly.entity_id
_entity_poly.type
_entity_poly.pdbx_seq_one_letter_code
_entity_poly.pdbx_strand_id
1 'polypeptide(L)'
;MPVASDIEEPTTDADAAGEGLPINEVFYSLQGEGTLAGVPSVFVRTSGCNLRCWFCDSYHTSWEPTGAWRDVDSIVEEVKSHKQAGHVVLTGGEPLIHEESVELLERLAAEGYHTTVETNGTIYRDAPIDLASISPKLASSTPTPDRDPKGEGEWEEKHEENRIDMDALSRMVDDYETQLKFVVTDESDLPEITDLVDRVRGATVTTVADDDVLLMPEGMTREQLDG
;
A
#
# COMPACT_ATOMS: atom_id res chain seq x y z
N MET A 1 4.89 10.60 16.88
CA MET A 1 4.16 9.33 16.89
C MET A 1 4.75 8.45 17.98
N PRO A 2 3.98 7.83 18.88
CA PRO A 2 4.55 6.90 19.83
C PRO A 2 4.90 5.61 19.10
N VAL A 3 6.19 5.32 19.00
CA VAL A 3 6.70 4.02 18.57
C VAL A 3 6.42 3.07 19.74
N ALA A 4 5.64 2.01 19.50
CA ALA A 4 5.45 0.96 20.49
C ALA A 4 6.80 0.25 20.69
N SER A 5 7.37 0.33 21.89
CA SER A 5 8.71 -0.14 22.21
C SER A 5 8.77 -1.59 22.69
N ASP A 6 7.75 -2.40 22.45
CA ASP A 6 7.68 -3.78 22.94
C ASP A 6 7.28 -4.75 21.79
N ILE A 7 8.03 -4.70 20.68
CA ILE A 7 7.92 -5.73 19.65
C ILE A 7 8.98 -6.78 19.95
N GLU A 8 8.56 -8.00 20.30
CA GLU A 8 9.45 -9.17 20.25
C GLU A 8 9.96 -9.31 18.83
N GLU A 9 11.28 -9.38 18.65
CA GLU A 9 11.89 -9.53 17.34
C GLU A 9 11.28 -10.77 16.65
N PRO A 10 10.69 -10.63 15.46
CA PRO A 10 10.15 -11.77 14.74
C PRO A 10 11.29 -12.71 14.39
N THR A 11 11.14 -13.98 14.74
CA THR A 11 12.06 -15.02 14.32
C THR A 11 11.99 -15.10 12.79
N THR A 12 13.10 -14.76 12.14
CA THR A 12 13.26 -14.82 10.68
C THR A 12 13.34 -16.27 10.22
N ASP A 13 12.20 -16.90 9.99
CA ASP A 13 12.08 -18.08 9.12
C ASP A 13 11.37 -17.65 7.84
N ALA A 14 12.07 -16.88 7.02
CA ALA A 14 11.58 -16.45 5.70
C ALA A 14 11.44 -17.61 4.69
N ASP A 15 11.78 -18.84 5.06
CA ASP A 15 11.70 -20.03 4.22
C ASP A 15 10.49 -20.93 4.53
N ALA A 16 9.68 -20.62 5.51
CA ALA A 16 8.42 -21.30 5.72
C ALA A 16 7.33 -20.54 4.95
N ALA A 17 7.03 -20.98 3.73
CA ALA A 17 5.76 -20.66 3.09
C ALA A 17 4.65 -21.22 4.01
N GLY A 18 4.21 -20.41 4.96
CA GLY A 18 3.15 -20.75 5.90
C GLY A 18 1.78 -20.63 5.21
N GLU A 19 0.80 -21.36 5.71
CA GLU A 19 -0.59 -21.11 5.35
C GLU A 19 -0.99 -19.73 5.94
N GLY A 20 -1.55 -18.80 5.11
CA GLY A 20 -2.04 -17.51 5.53
C GLY A 20 -1.24 -16.33 4.96
N LEU A 21 -1.24 -15.20 5.68
CA LEU A 21 -0.62 -13.95 5.28
C LEU A 21 0.64 -13.64 6.10
N PRO A 22 1.72 -13.16 5.49
CA PRO A 22 2.85 -12.64 6.23
C PRO A 22 2.48 -11.24 6.77
N ILE A 23 2.23 -11.14 8.07
CA ILE A 23 1.83 -9.91 8.74
C ILE A 23 3.02 -9.28 9.43
N ASN A 24 3.31 -8.02 9.09
CA ASN A 24 4.30 -7.22 9.79
C ASN A 24 3.72 -6.70 11.11
N GLU A 25 2.54 -6.07 11.07
CA GLU A 25 1.85 -5.56 12.26
C GLU A 25 0.34 -5.43 12.04
N VAL A 26 -0.41 -5.45 13.14
CA VAL A 26 -1.83 -5.06 13.20
C VAL A 26 -1.96 -3.99 14.29
N PHE A 27 -2.52 -2.83 13.95
CA PHE A 27 -2.63 -1.74 14.91
C PHE A 27 -3.85 -0.85 14.65
N TYR A 28 -4.32 -0.17 15.69
CA TYR A 28 -5.39 0.82 15.60
C TYR A 28 -4.81 2.22 15.53
N SER A 29 -5.29 3.01 14.57
CA SER A 29 -4.92 4.42 14.43
C SER A 29 -6.02 5.21 13.70
N LEU A 30 -5.81 6.52 13.55
CA LEU A 30 -6.57 7.33 12.61
C LEU A 30 -5.93 7.21 11.23
N GLN A 31 -6.76 7.10 10.17
CA GLN A 31 -6.24 7.22 8.82
C GLN A 31 -5.58 8.60 8.64
N GLY A 32 -4.32 8.60 8.20
CA GLY A 32 -3.50 9.80 8.11
C GLY A 32 -3.72 10.60 6.84
N GLU A 33 -4.23 9.97 5.78
CA GLU A 33 -4.20 10.47 4.41
C GLU A 33 -5.47 10.12 3.65
N GLY A 34 -5.64 10.80 2.49
CA GLY A 34 -6.70 10.50 1.55
C GLY A 34 -8.08 10.97 1.99
N THR A 35 -9.11 10.50 1.31
CA THR A 35 -10.50 10.88 1.53
C THR A 35 -11.04 10.44 2.89
N LEU A 36 -10.42 9.42 3.50
CA LEU A 36 -10.78 8.92 4.82
C LEU A 36 -9.87 9.45 5.95
N ALA A 37 -9.11 10.53 5.72
CA ALA A 37 -8.24 11.13 6.74
C ALA A 37 -9.04 11.45 8.02
N GLY A 38 -8.51 10.99 9.17
CA GLY A 38 -9.13 11.15 10.48
C GLY A 38 -10.12 10.06 10.88
N VAL A 39 -10.42 9.10 9.99
CA VAL A 39 -11.30 7.97 10.30
C VAL A 39 -10.57 6.95 11.18
N PRO A 40 -11.17 6.54 12.35
CA PRO A 40 -10.61 5.47 13.17
C PRO A 40 -10.59 4.14 12.43
N SER A 41 -9.41 3.56 12.24
CA SER A 41 -9.21 2.35 11.44
C SER A 41 -8.27 1.36 12.13
N VAL A 42 -8.45 0.08 11.82
CA VAL A 42 -7.45 -0.96 12.11
C VAL A 42 -6.62 -1.17 10.85
N PHE A 43 -5.33 -1.04 10.98
CA PHE A 43 -4.37 -1.29 9.91
C PHE A 43 -3.85 -2.72 10.02
N VAL A 44 -3.98 -3.47 8.94
CA VAL A 44 -3.37 -4.79 8.78
C VAL A 44 -2.24 -4.61 7.76
N ARG A 45 -1.00 -4.61 8.24
CA ARG A 45 0.19 -4.40 7.43
C ARG A 45 0.82 -5.72 7.05
N THR A 46 0.76 -6.06 5.76
CA THR A 46 1.44 -7.25 5.22
C THR A 46 2.91 -6.98 4.97
N SER A 47 3.68 -8.05 4.89
CA SER A 47 5.09 -8.03 4.54
C SER A 47 5.32 -8.55 3.13
N GLY A 48 6.29 -7.99 2.42
CA GLY A 48 6.58 -8.28 1.02
C GLY A 48 6.05 -7.21 0.07
N CYS A 49 6.84 -6.89 -0.96
CA CYS A 49 6.47 -5.96 -2.02
C CYS A 49 7.12 -6.41 -3.33
N ASN A 50 6.44 -6.23 -4.43
CA ASN A 50 6.99 -6.49 -5.76
C ASN A 50 7.84 -5.33 -6.31
N LEU A 51 7.83 -4.17 -5.64
CA LEU A 51 8.63 -2.99 -5.96
C LEU A 51 9.63 -2.65 -4.85
N ARG A 52 10.57 -1.77 -5.15
CA ARG A 52 11.55 -1.21 -4.20
C ARG A 52 11.69 0.28 -4.46
N CYS A 53 10.84 1.09 -3.81
CA CYS A 53 11.02 2.55 -3.84
C CYS A 53 12.19 2.92 -2.93
N TRP A 54 13.07 3.83 -3.38
CA TRP A 54 14.21 4.23 -2.57
C TRP A 54 13.78 5.00 -1.29
N PHE A 55 12.67 5.72 -1.37
CA PHE A 55 12.08 6.49 -0.26
C PHE A 55 11.02 5.71 0.54
N CYS A 56 10.98 4.38 0.44
CA CYS A 56 9.93 3.60 1.11
C CYS A 56 9.92 3.85 2.61
N ASP A 57 8.82 4.39 3.13
CA ASP A 57 8.59 4.65 4.56
C ASP A 57 8.39 3.37 5.37
N SER A 58 7.99 2.29 4.68
CA SER A 58 7.76 0.97 5.25
C SER A 58 8.88 0.00 4.85
N TYR A 59 10.14 0.37 5.12
CA TYR A 59 11.33 -0.40 4.76
C TYR A 59 11.25 -1.88 5.16
N HIS A 60 10.71 -2.14 6.36
CA HIS A 60 10.55 -3.48 6.93
C HIS A 60 9.44 -4.32 6.28
N THR A 61 8.75 -3.80 5.29
CA THR A 61 7.78 -4.56 4.49
C THR A 61 8.23 -4.76 3.05
N SER A 62 9.25 -4.02 2.62
CA SER A 62 9.74 -4.02 1.23
C SER A 62 11.20 -4.45 1.10
N TRP A 63 12.15 -3.64 1.56
CA TRP A 63 13.59 -3.86 1.42
C TRP A 63 14.11 -4.98 2.32
N GLU A 64 13.65 -5.05 3.57
CA GLU A 64 13.97 -6.08 4.55
C GLU A 64 12.67 -6.60 5.16
N PRO A 65 11.90 -7.42 4.42
CA PRO A 65 10.60 -7.90 4.88
C PRO A 65 10.74 -8.64 6.22
N THR A 66 10.00 -8.17 7.22
CA THR A 66 9.89 -8.78 8.54
C THR A 66 8.42 -9.05 8.85
N GLY A 67 8.15 -9.99 9.74
CA GLY A 67 6.79 -10.33 10.13
C GLY A 67 6.64 -11.82 10.43
N ALA A 68 5.44 -12.23 10.72
CA ALA A 68 5.09 -13.63 10.98
C ALA A 68 3.94 -14.06 10.06
N TRP A 69 3.98 -15.32 9.61
CA TRP A 69 2.84 -15.92 8.93
C TRP A 69 1.69 -16.11 9.91
N ARG A 70 0.52 -15.65 9.52
CA ARG A 70 -0.68 -15.71 10.34
C ARG A 70 -1.86 -16.22 9.52
N ASP A 71 -2.66 -17.10 10.10
CA ASP A 71 -3.91 -17.51 9.51
C ASP A 71 -4.94 -16.36 9.53
N VAL A 72 -5.82 -16.36 8.55
CA VAL A 72 -6.83 -15.30 8.35
C VAL A 72 -7.75 -15.18 9.56
N ASP A 73 -8.13 -16.30 10.20
CA ASP A 73 -9.01 -16.28 11.38
C ASP A 73 -8.36 -15.50 12.54
N SER A 74 -7.07 -15.71 12.79
CA SER A 74 -6.35 -15.01 13.86
C SER A 74 -6.25 -13.49 13.58
N ILE A 75 -6.09 -13.10 12.32
CA ILE A 75 -6.06 -11.68 11.92
C ILE A 75 -7.44 -11.04 12.13
N VAL A 76 -8.50 -11.69 11.69
CA VAL A 76 -9.89 -11.22 11.85
C VAL A 76 -10.23 -11.05 13.34
N GLU A 77 -9.89 -12.01 14.19
CA GLU A 77 -10.14 -11.92 15.63
C GLU A 77 -9.37 -10.75 16.28
N GLU A 78 -8.13 -10.49 15.87
CA GLU A 78 -7.39 -9.32 16.35
C GLU A 78 -8.04 -8.03 15.89
N VAL A 79 -8.45 -7.89 14.63
CA VAL A 79 -9.20 -6.74 14.12
C VAL A 79 -10.46 -6.52 14.95
N LYS A 80 -11.24 -7.55 15.24
CA LYS A 80 -12.47 -7.49 16.06
C LYS A 80 -12.21 -7.07 17.51
N SER A 81 -11.01 -7.25 18.01
CA SER A 81 -10.65 -6.80 19.35
C SER A 81 -10.66 -5.27 19.49
N HIS A 82 -10.47 -4.54 18.37
CA HIS A 82 -10.49 -3.08 18.28
C HIS A 82 -11.92 -2.55 18.05
N LYS A 83 -12.78 -2.70 19.05
CA LYS A 83 -14.25 -2.42 18.99
C LYS A 83 -14.64 -1.00 18.57
N GLN A 84 -13.72 -0.06 18.61
CA GLN A 84 -13.96 1.35 18.26
C GLN A 84 -13.77 1.65 16.76
N ALA A 85 -13.27 0.71 15.97
CA ALA A 85 -13.08 0.87 14.56
C ALA A 85 -14.17 0.15 13.76
N GLY A 86 -14.74 0.82 12.78
CA GLY A 86 -15.61 0.24 11.75
C GLY A 86 -14.93 0.14 10.38
N HIS A 87 -13.66 0.55 10.30
CA HIS A 87 -12.86 0.55 9.09
C HIS A 87 -11.60 -0.30 9.27
N VAL A 88 -11.24 -1.05 8.23
CA VAL A 88 -9.98 -1.78 8.15
C VAL A 88 -9.22 -1.32 6.91
N VAL A 89 -7.93 -1.08 7.08
CA VAL A 89 -7.00 -0.74 6.01
C VAL A 89 -6.03 -1.90 5.84
N LEU A 90 -6.14 -2.62 4.74
CA LEU A 90 -5.16 -3.60 4.33
C LEU A 90 -4.04 -2.86 3.58
N THR A 91 -2.84 -2.89 4.11
CA THR A 91 -1.67 -2.15 3.64
C THR A 91 -0.41 -2.99 3.75
N GLY A 92 0.76 -2.41 3.62
CA GLY A 92 2.03 -3.11 3.86
C GLY A 92 3.11 -2.71 2.87
N GLY A 93 3.79 -3.69 2.30
CA GLY A 93 4.57 -3.51 1.10
C GLY A 93 3.63 -3.40 -0.11
N GLU A 94 3.24 -4.54 -0.67
CA GLU A 94 2.11 -4.63 -1.60
C GLU A 94 1.20 -5.77 -1.16
N PRO A 95 0.04 -5.47 -0.56
CA PRO A 95 -0.80 -6.51 0.02
C PRO A 95 -1.41 -7.47 -1.02
N LEU A 96 -1.60 -7.01 -2.26
CA LEU A 96 -2.25 -7.80 -3.31
C LEU A 96 -1.31 -8.80 -4.01
N ILE A 97 -0.01 -8.88 -3.65
CA ILE A 97 0.85 -10.00 -4.08
C ILE A 97 0.39 -11.32 -3.44
N HIS A 98 -0.24 -11.25 -2.28
CA HIS A 98 -0.74 -12.40 -1.53
C HIS A 98 -2.18 -12.74 -1.95
N GLU A 99 -2.43 -13.98 -2.38
CA GLU A 99 -3.78 -14.41 -2.78
C GLU A 99 -4.73 -14.48 -1.58
N GLU A 100 -4.21 -14.78 -0.41
CA GLU A 100 -4.94 -14.85 0.86
C GLU A 100 -5.50 -13.50 1.32
N SER A 101 -5.03 -12.39 0.73
CA SER A 101 -5.61 -11.06 0.94
C SER A 101 -7.08 -11.00 0.52
N VAL A 102 -7.48 -11.78 -0.49
CA VAL A 102 -8.87 -11.86 -0.95
C VAL A 102 -9.74 -12.47 0.16
N GLU A 103 -9.33 -13.62 0.71
CA GLU A 103 -10.07 -14.28 1.81
C GLU A 103 -10.17 -13.36 3.03
N LEU A 104 -9.09 -12.65 3.39
CA LEU A 104 -9.11 -11.70 4.50
C LEU A 104 -10.14 -10.59 4.27
N LEU A 105 -10.16 -9.98 3.08
CA LEU A 105 -11.12 -8.93 2.72
C LEU A 105 -12.55 -9.45 2.72
N GLU A 106 -12.81 -10.64 2.18
CA GLU A 106 -14.13 -11.27 2.22
C GLU A 106 -14.64 -11.47 3.66
N ARG A 107 -13.76 -11.94 4.55
CA ARG A 107 -14.10 -12.16 5.97
C ARG A 107 -14.39 -10.86 6.69
N LEU A 108 -13.58 -9.80 6.45
CA LEU A 108 -13.75 -8.48 7.06
C LEU A 108 -15.05 -7.81 6.57
N ALA A 109 -15.34 -7.88 5.27
CA ALA A 109 -16.58 -7.38 4.70
C ALA A 109 -17.81 -8.12 5.27
N ALA A 110 -17.72 -9.45 5.45
CA ALA A 110 -18.80 -10.25 6.06
C ALA A 110 -19.06 -9.88 7.54
N GLU A 111 -18.04 -9.39 8.26
CA GLU A 111 -18.16 -8.85 9.63
C GLU A 111 -18.69 -7.40 9.63
N GLY A 112 -18.87 -6.78 8.47
CA GLY A 112 -19.45 -5.43 8.30
C GLY A 112 -18.45 -4.29 8.41
N TYR A 113 -17.15 -4.55 8.26
CA TYR A 113 -16.15 -3.51 8.17
C TYR A 113 -16.17 -2.84 6.79
N HIS A 114 -15.92 -1.53 6.75
CA HIS A 114 -15.50 -0.85 5.55
C HIS A 114 -14.04 -1.22 5.24
N THR A 115 -13.79 -1.75 4.06
CA THR A 115 -12.48 -2.25 3.65
C THR A 115 -11.78 -1.27 2.72
N THR A 116 -10.62 -0.79 3.13
CA THR A 116 -9.71 -0.01 2.29
C THR A 116 -8.47 -0.84 1.96
N VAL A 117 -8.01 -0.80 0.72
CA VAL A 117 -6.73 -1.38 0.33
C VAL A 117 -5.79 -0.27 -0.11
N GLU A 118 -4.62 -0.17 0.52
CA GLU A 118 -3.52 0.68 0.07
C GLU A 118 -2.58 -0.17 -0.80
N THR A 119 -2.50 0.14 -2.08
CA THR A 119 -1.78 -0.64 -3.10
C THR A 119 -0.96 0.24 -4.03
N ASN A 120 0.08 -0.31 -4.63
CA ASN A 120 0.82 0.37 -5.70
C ASN A 120 0.11 0.30 -7.07
N GLY A 121 -0.98 -0.45 -7.18
CA GLY A 121 -1.81 -0.53 -8.38
C GLY A 121 -1.28 -1.46 -9.48
N THR A 122 -0.28 -2.29 -9.19
CA THR A 122 0.31 -3.19 -10.20
C THR A 122 -0.29 -4.59 -10.20
N ILE A 123 -1.19 -4.90 -9.26
CA ILE A 123 -1.81 -6.23 -9.14
C ILE A 123 -3.29 -6.04 -8.84
N TYR A 124 -4.14 -6.52 -9.71
CA TYR A 124 -5.58 -6.58 -9.49
C TYR A 124 -5.98 -7.90 -8.82
N ARG A 125 -6.88 -7.81 -7.85
CA ARG A 125 -7.60 -8.96 -7.24
C ARG A 125 -9.08 -8.62 -7.19
N ASP A 126 -9.92 -9.56 -7.57
CA ASP A 126 -11.38 -9.45 -7.39
C ASP A 126 -11.71 -9.77 -5.92
N ALA A 127 -12.04 -8.73 -5.16
CA ALA A 127 -12.29 -8.81 -3.72
C ALA A 127 -13.28 -7.71 -3.28
N PRO A 128 -13.95 -7.83 -2.14
CA PRO A 128 -14.82 -6.77 -1.62
C PRO A 128 -13.98 -5.63 -1.05
N ILE A 129 -13.64 -4.66 -1.91
CA ILE A 129 -12.89 -3.46 -1.58
C ILE A 129 -13.83 -2.27 -1.71
N ASP A 130 -14.10 -1.57 -0.59
CA ASP A 130 -14.92 -0.36 -0.58
C ASP A 130 -14.16 0.85 -1.09
N LEU A 131 -12.84 0.94 -0.79
CA LEU A 131 -11.96 1.99 -1.30
C LEU A 131 -10.59 1.42 -1.69
N ALA A 132 -10.21 1.52 -2.95
CA ALA A 132 -8.85 1.28 -3.42
C ALA A 132 -8.06 2.60 -3.38
N SER A 133 -7.18 2.74 -2.39
CA SER A 133 -6.22 3.85 -2.29
C SER A 133 -4.96 3.47 -3.06
N ILE A 134 -4.94 3.84 -4.33
CA ILE A 134 -3.90 3.41 -5.27
C ILE A 134 -2.79 4.44 -5.29
N SER A 135 -1.55 4.00 -5.10
CA SER A 135 -0.35 4.85 -5.15
C SER A 135 0.59 4.41 -6.26
N PRO A 136 0.30 4.76 -7.53
CA PRO A 136 1.18 4.42 -8.65
C PRO A 136 2.57 5.03 -8.45
N LYS A 137 3.61 4.27 -8.79
CA LYS A 137 4.99 4.69 -8.53
C LYS A 137 5.58 5.39 -9.74
N LEU A 138 5.99 6.67 -9.53
CA LEU A 138 6.61 7.49 -10.55
C LEU A 138 8.06 7.07 -10.81
N ALA A 139 8.65 7.50 -11.91
CA ALA A 139 10.05 7.23 -12.25
C ALA A 139 11.01 7.73 -11.16
N SER A 140 10.64 8.81 -10.48
CA SER A 140 11.39 9.34 -9.33
C SER A 140 11.51 8.38 -8.15
N SER A 141 10.66 7.34 -8.06
CA SER A 141 10.71 6.31 -7.01
C SER A 141 11.77 5.24 -7.25
N THR A 142 12.34 5.16 -8.46
CA THR A 142 13.26 4.11 -8.88
C THR A 142 14.55 4.13 -8.08
N PRO A 143 14.98 2.98 -7.53
CA PRO A 143 16.20 2.87 -6.72
C PRO A 143 17.44 2.79 -7.62
N THR A 144 17.85 3.94 -8.18
CA THR A 144 19.11 4.03 -8.91
C THR A 144 20.30 3.74 -7.99
N PRO A 145 21.49 3.38 -8.50
CA PRO A 145 22.66 3.11 -7.64
C PRO A 145 22.99 4.21 -6.63
N ASP A 146 22.70 5.47 -6.98
CA ASP A 146 22.93 6.64 -6.10
C ASP A 146 21.82 6.82 -5.04
N ARG A 147 20.65 6.20 -5.23
CA ARG A 147 19.46 6.32 -4.35
C ARG A 147 19.08 5.01 -3.66
N ASP A 148 19.64 3.88 -4.11
CA ASP A 148 19.39 2.56 -3.52
C ASP A 148 19.88 2.53 -2.06
N PRO A 149 19.04 2.21 -1.06
CA PRO A 149 19.43 2.10 0.33
C PRO A 149 20.57 1.08 0.58
N LYS A 150 20.72 0.09 -0.31
CA LYS A 150 21.80 -0.92 -0.26
C LYS A 150 22.98 -0.54 -1.16
N GLY A 151 22.81 0.45 -2.05
CA GLY A 151 23.85 0.97 -2.94
C GLY A 151 24.22 0.04 -4.11
N GLU A 152 23.43 -0.98 -4.39
CA GLU A 152 23.76 -2.04 -5.37
C GLU A 152 23.04 -1.81 -6.71
N GLY A 153 21.90 -1.10 -6.74
CA GLY A 153 21.09 -0.84 -7.93
C GLY A 153 20.45 -2.08 -8.54
N GLU A 154 20.42 -3.20 -7.82
CA GLU A 154 19.89 -4.48 -8.33
C GLU A 154 18.40 -4.41 -8.70
N TRP A 155 17.67 -3.48 -8.12
CA TRP A 155 16.23 -3.33 -8.33
C TRP A 155 15.86 -2.26 -9.36
N GLU A 156 16.80 -1.50 -9.91
CA GLU A 156 16.53 -0.39 -10.82
C GLU A 156 15.70 -0.83 -12.03
N GLU A 157 16.21 -1.79 -12.81
CA GLU A 157 15.55 -2.30 -14.03
C GLU A 157 14.19 -2.95 -13.69
N LYS A 158 14.18 -3.85 -12.71
CA LYS A 158 12.96 -4.56 -12.31
C LYS A 158 11.88 -3.63 -11.77
N HIS A 159 12.28 -2.59 -11.00
CA HIS A 159 11.35 -1.61 -10.49
C HIS A 159 10.74 -0.79 -11.64
N GLU A 160 11.58 -0.28 -12.55
CA GLU A 160 11.13 0.54 -13.67
C GLU A 160 10.20 -0.24 -14.62
N GLU A 161 10.48 -1.51 -14.89
CA GLU A 161 9.64 -2.36 -15.74
C GLU A 161 8.27 -2.65 -15.12
N ASN A 162 8.18 -2.73 -13.77
CA ASN A 162 6.97 -3.21 -13.09
C ASN A 162 6.21 -2.13 -12.31
N ARG A 163 6.68 -0.89 -12.24
CA ARG A 163 6.06 0.16 -11.42
C ARG A 163 4.68 0.61 -11.89
N ILE A 164 4.35 0.40 -13.17
CA ILE A 164 3.05 0.74 -13.75
C ILE A 164 2.51 -0.47 -14.54
N ASP A 165 1.37 -0.98 -14.11
CA ASP A 165 0.56 -1.96 -14.85
C ASP A 165 -0.80 -1.30 -15.19
N MET A 166 -0.95 -0.89 -16.46
CA MET A 166 -2.17 -0.17 -16.89
C MET A 166 -3.41 -1.05 -16.88
N ASP A 167 -3.27 -2.36 -17.09
CA ASP A 167 -4.41 -3.27 -17.09
C ASP A 167 -4.93 -3.47 -15.65
N ALA A 168 -4.04 -3.69 -14.68
CA ALA A 168 -4.41 -3.79 -13.26
C ALA A 168 -5.00 -2.47 -12.75
N LEU A 169 -4.34 -1.35 -13.05
CA LEU A 169 -4.76 -0.01 -12.63
C LEU A 169 -6.15 0.36 -13.17
N SER A 170 -6.38 0.13 -14.47
CA SER A 170 -7.67 0.43 -15.10
C SER A 170 -8.81 -0.43 -14.54
N ARG A 171 -8.54 -1.73 -14.30
CA ARG A 171 -9.54 -2.60 -13.67
C ARG A 171 -9.89 -2.16 -12.26
N MET A 172 -8.91 -1.76 -11.45
CA MET A 172 -9.19 -1.24 -10.10
C MET A 172 -10.09 -0.01 -10.14
N VAL A 173 -9.80 0.93 -11.06
CA VAL A 173 -10.60 2.15 -11.23
C VAL A 173 -12.01 1.85 -11.71
N ASP A 174 -12.19 0.83 -12.54
CA ASP A 174 -13.52 0.48 -13.05
C ASP A 174 -14.37 -0.31 -12.05
N ASP A 175 -13.72 -1.12 -11.19
CA ASP A 175 -14.42 -2.06 -10.31
C ASP A 175 -14.61 -1.54 -8.87
N TYR A 176 -13.82 -0.54 -8.42
CA TYR A 176 -13.84 -0.05 -7.03
C TYR A 176 -14.04 1.46 -6.94
N GLU A 177 -14.51 1.95 -5.80
CA GLU A 177 -14.29 3.36 -5.45
C GLU A 177 -12.79 3.59 -5.26
N THR A 178 -12.23 4.62 -5.91
CA THR A 178 -10.78 4.80 -5.98
C THR A 178 -10.34 6.22 -5.67
N GLN A 179 -9.13 6.32 -5.13
CA GLN A 179 -8.33 7.54 -5.14
C GLN A 179 -6.93 7.21 -5.66
N LEU A 180 -6.36 8.08 -6.50
CA LEU A 180 -5.00 7.99 -7.00
C LEU A 180 -4.11 8.91 -6.15
N LYS A 181 -3.15 8.35 -5.44
CA LYS A 181 -2.29 9.06 -4.50
C LYS A 181 -0.83 9.00 -4.95
N PHE A 182 -0.28 10.12 -5.38
CA PHE A 182 1.08 10.22 -5.89
C PHE A 182 2.03 10.80 -4.83
N VAL A 183 3.13 10.09 -4.57
CA VAL A 183 4.25 10.63 -3.79
C VAL A 183 5.10 11.47 -4.74
N VAL A 184 5.25 12.75 -4.43
CA VAL A 184 5.92 13.76 -5.27
C VAL A 184 7.26 14.11 -4.62
N THR A 185 8.35 13.90 -5.33
CA THR A 185 9.70 14.24 -4.87
C THR A 185 10.06 15.69 -5.20
N ASP A 186 9.62 16.16 -6.36
CA ASP A 186 9.75 17.56 -6.80
C ASP A 186 8.81 17.87 -7.98
N GLU A 187 8.85 19.12 -8.47
CA GLU A 187 7.97 19.57 -9.57
C GLU A 187 8.19 18.83 -10.90
N SER A 188 9.31 18.13 -11.09
CA SER A 188 9.57 17.34 -12.30
C SER A 188 8.70 16.09 -12.40
N ASP A 189 8.06 15.67 -11.32
CA ASP A 189 7.10 14.56 -11.29
C ASP A 189 5.74 14.93 -11.92
N LEU A 190 5.35 16.21 -11.93
CA LEU A 190 4.03 16.67 -12.36
C LEU A 190 3.66 16.28 -13.81
N PRO A 191 4.57 16.35 -14.80
CA PRO A 191 4.26 15.91 -16.16
C PRO A 191 3.95 14.42 -16.25
N GLU A 192 4.66 13.55 -15.51
CA GLU A 192 4.39 12.11 -15.50
C GLU A 192 3.05 11.81 -14.83
N ILE A 193 2.73 12.50 -13.72
CA ILE A 193 1.42 12.36 -13.06
C ILE A 193 0.30 12.72 -14.03
N THR A 194 0.43 13.85 -14.73
CA THR A 194 -0.58 14.30 -15.70
C THR A 194 -0.77 13.28 -16.82
N ASP A 195 0.33 12.80 -17.41
CA ASP A 195 0.28 11.77 -18.47
C ASP A 195 -0.37 10.48 -17.96
N LEU A 196 0.02 10.01 -16.78
CA LEU A 196 -0.54 8.77 -16.21
C LEU A 196 -2.03 8.91 -15.90
N VAL A 197 -2.46 10.01 -15.30
CA VAL A 197 -3.89 10.28 -15.03
C VAL A 197 -4.69 10.34 -16.33
N ASP A 198 -4.17 11.01 -17.36
CA ASP A 198 -4.82 11.08 -18.68
C ASP A 198 -4.92 9.71 -19.34
N ARG A 199 -3.89 8.87 -19.22
CA ARG A 199 -3.90 7.49 -19.72
C ARG A 199 -4.94 6.63 -18.98
N VAL A 200 -5.02 6.74 -17.65
CA VAL A 200 -6.04 6.04 -16.84
C VAL A 200 -7.43 6.49 -17.29
N ARG A 201 -7.69 7.79 -17.36
CA ARG A 201 -8.96 8.35 -17.84
C ARG A 201 -9.34 7.89 -19.25
N GLY A 202 -8.33 7.71 -20.10
CA GLY A 202 -8.53 7.19 -21.47
C GLY A 202 -8.77 5.69 -21.57
N ALA A 203 -8.37 4.92 -20.55
CA ALA A 203 -8.47 3.46 -20.52
C ALA A 203 -9.67 2.93 -19.74
N THR A 204 -10.28 3.76 -18.85
CA THR A 204 -11.37 3.38 -17.97
C THR A 204 -12.72 3.86 -18.46
N VAL A 205 -13.80 3.16 -18.06
CA VAL A 205 -15.19 3.60 -18.25
C VAL A 205 -15.65 4.46 -17.08
N THR A 206 -15.06 4.26 -15.92
CA THR A 206 -15.30 5.05 -14.71
C THR A 206 -14.55 6.38 -14.81
N THR A 207 -15.20 7.46 -14.41
CA THR A 207 -14.61 8.79 -14.42
C THR A 207 -13.73 8.97 -13.18
N VAL A 208 -12.44 9.26 -13.39
CA VAL A 208 -11.54 9.73 -12.33
C VAL A 208 -11.64 11.25 -12.26
N ALA A 209 -12.24 11.78 -11.21
CA ALA A 209 -12.33 13.22 -11.00
C ALA A 209 -10.99 13.82 -10.53
N ASP A 210 -10.84 15.14 -10.63
CA ASP A 210 -9.62 15.80 -10.13
C ASP A 210 -9.49 15.66 -8.62
N ASP A 211 -10.62 15.62 -7.91
CA ASP A 211 -10.65 15.44 -6.44
C ASP A 211 -10.25 14.03 -5.99
N ASP A 212 -10.23 13.05 -6.90
CA ASP A 212 -9.74 11.69 -6.64
C ASP A 212 -8.23 11.57 -6.83
N VAL A 213 -7.56 12.64 -7.30
CA VAL A 213 -6.11 12.68 -7.52
C VAL A 213 -5.45 13.47 -6.40
N LEU A 214 -4.64 12.79 -5.60
CA LEU A 214 -4.00 13.34 -4.41
C LEU A 214 -2.48 13.40 -4.61
N LEU A 215 -1.88 14.51 -4.23
CA LEU A 215 -0.44 14.70 -4.25
C LEU A 215 0.09 14.73 -2.82
N MET A 216 1.08 13.87 -2.53
CA MET A 216 1.70 13.73 -1.23
C MET A 216 3.18 14.11 -1.36
N PRO A 217 3.68 15.13 -0.67
CA PRO A 217 5.10 15.44 -0.72
C PRO A 217 5.91 14.28 -0.13
N GLU A 218 7.01 13.91 -0.79
CA GLU A 218 7.99 12.98 -0.23
C GLU A 218 8.66 13.63 0.98
N GLY A 219 8.73 12.93 2.09
CA GLY A 219 9.43 13.39 3.28
C GLY A 219 8.92 12.71 4.54
N MET A 220 9.85 12.36 5.42
CA MET A 220 9.56 11.72 6.71
C MET A 220 9.65 12.71 7.89
N THR A 221 10.21 13.89 7.68
CA THR A 221 10.39 14.90 8.71
C THR A 221 9.73 16.21 8.30
N ARG A 222 9.35 17.00 9.31
CA ARG A 222 8.78 18.33 9.05
C ARG A 222 9.72 19.24 8.22
N GLU A 223 11.01 19.11 8.43
CA GLU A 223 12.02 19.92 7.72
C GLU A 223 12.08 19.54 6.24
N GLN A 224 11.88 18.26 5.89
CA GLN A 224 11.77 17.79 4.51
C GLN A 224 10.44 18.22 3.84
N LEU A 225 9.36 18.33 4.61
CA LEU A 225 8.04 18.71 4.09
C LEU A 225 7.84 20.23 3.96
N ASP A 226 8.65 21.04 4.67
CA ASP A 226 8.58 22.53 4.66
C ASP A 226 9.55 23.16 3.61
N GLY A 227 10.38 22.37 2.90
CA GLY A 227 11.35 22.80 1.88
C GLY A 227 10.79 22.73 0.51
#